data_061c5389dc5b1e680d5aa45124525fd7
#
_entry.id   061c5389dc5b1e680d5aa45124525fd7
#
_cell.length_a   1.000
_cell.length_b   1.000
_cell.length_c   1.000
_cell.angle_alpha   90.00
_cell.angle_beta   90.00
_cell.angle_gamma   90.00
#
_symmetry.space_group_name_H-M   'P 1'
#
loop_
_entity.id
_entity.type
_entity.pdbx_description
1 polymer ?
#
loop_
_entity_poly.entity_id
_entity_poly.type
_entity_poly.pdbx_seq_one_letter_code
_entity_poly.pdbx_strand_id
1 'polypeptide(L)'
;MLLNSVDIFIVDKTIFTRGYVTGCLFAAVYVLILLHLGLEHPLTKYVSITAVSLIIMAASVSLTYHMIIIIMMPIIIAGMYTSKQLSIYTFVLTVLSIIISTYAGYYYGVCDANMVLLTTTSMNHLVENGIFLLNQVNENPGVTLALYYVLPRCLMAMSFVYVSNIVNQVIRKSLKNAMKMEEKAATDEMTGLYNKNKLLA
;
A
#
# COMPACT_ATOMS: atom_id res chain seq x y z
N MET A 1 7.54 -20.01 -0.57
CA MET A 1 8.51 -21.07 -0.83
C MET A 1 7.86 -22.43 -1.01
N LEU A 2 7.04 -22.91 -0.10
CA LEU A 2 6.42 -24.25 -0.18
C LEU A 2 5.60 -24.46 -1.48
N LEU A 3 4.76 -23.49 -1.88
CA LEU A 3 3.97 -23.55 -3.11
C LEU A 3 4.82 -23.51 -4.40
N ASN A 4 5.98 -22.86 -4.33
CA ASN A 4 6.91 -22.78 -5.45
C ASN A 4 7.79 -24.06 -5.55
N SER A 5 7.99 -24.79 -4.44
CA SER A 5 8.71 -26.07 -4.46
C SER A 5 7.86 -27.22 -5.00
N VAL A 6 6.53 -27.06 -4.99
CA VAL A 6 5.54 -28.03 -5.52
C VAL A 6 5.03 -27.65 -6.92
N ASP A 7 5.68 -26.66 -7.58
CA ASP A 7 5.38 -26.14 -8.92
C ASP A 7 3.93 -25.61 -9.11
N ILE A 8 3.24 -25.31 -8.00
CA ILE A 8 1.91 -24.66 -8.03
C ILE A 8 2.03 -23.17 -8.36
N PHE A 9 3.14 -22.53 -8.00
CA PHE A 9 3.41 -21.12 -8.26
C PHE A 9 4.55 -21.01 -9.28
N ILE A 10 4.20 -20.68 -10.53
CA ILE A 10 5.15 -20.62 -11.66
C ILE A 10 5.91 -19.30 -11.62
N VAL A 11 6.83 -19.14 -10.69
CA VAL A 11 7.74 -17.99 -10.61
C VAL A 11 9.17 -18.51 -10.58
N ASP A 12 10.10 -17.82 -11.28
CA ASP A 12 11.52 -18.15 -11.20
C ASP A 12 12.00 -18.19 -9.74
N LYS A 13 12.57 -19.34 -9.34
CA LYS A 13 12.99 -19.61 -7.97
C LYS A 13 14.01 -18.59 -7.46
N THR A 14 14.87 -18.09 -8.34
CA THR A 14 15.91 -17.13 -8.01
C THR A 14 15.32 -15.77 -7.68
N ILE A 15 14.40 -15.28 -8.53
CA ILE A 15 13.72 -13.99 -8.36
C ILE A 15 12.87 -14.03 -7.09
N PHE A 16 12.11 -15.11 -6.91
CA PHE A 16 11.27 -15.28 -5.72
C PHE A 16 12.08 -15.32 -4.43
N THR A 17 13.21 -16.05 -4.43
CA THR A 17 14.09 -16.14 -3.27
C THR A 17 14.72 -14.80 -2.93
N ARG A 18 15.17 -14.03 -3.92
CA ARG A 18 15.71 -12.67 -3.71
C ARG A 18 14.67 -11.75 -3.06
N GLY A 19 13.44 -11.71 -3.60
CA GLY A 19 12.35 -10.93 -3.03
C GLY A 19 12.02 -11.32 -1.59
N TYR A 20 11.95 -12.61 -1.32
CA TYR A 20 11.69 -13.14 0.02
C TYR A 20 12.79 -12.78 1.02
N VAL A 21 14.05 -12.99 0.66
CA VAL A 21 15.21 -12.65 1.52
C VAL A 21 15.25 -11.14 1.81
N THR A 22 15.02 -10.31 0.79
CA THR A 22 14.98 -8.85 0.95
C THR A 22 13.84 -8.43 1.89
N GLY A 23 12.65 -9.01 1.73
CA GLY A 23 11.51 -8.76 2.63
C GLY A 23 11.80 -9.18 4.08
N CYS A 24 12.41 -10.35 4.29
CA CYS A 24 12.83 -10.80 5.62
C CYS A 24 13.88 -9.87 6.25
N LEU A 25 14.83 -9.36 5.45
CA LEU A 25 15.82 -8.41 5.92
C LEU A 25 15.15 -7.10 6.42
N PHE A 26 14.23 -6.54 5.64
CA PHE A 26 13.48 -5.36 6.07
C PHE A 26 12.66 -5.62 7.34
N ALA A 27 12.03 -6.80 7.45
CA ALA A 27 11.30 -7.19 8.65
C ALA A 27 12.21 -7.30 9.87
N ALA A 28 13.40 -7.90 9.73
CA ALA A 28 14.38 -8.01 10.82
C ALA A 28 14.88 -6.64 11.29
N VAL A 29 15.23 -5.75 10.35
CA VAL A 29 15.62 -4.37 10.66
C VAL A 29 14.52 -3.62 11.38
N TYR A 30 13.27 -3.79 10.93
CA TYR A 30 12.11 -3.18 11.59
C TYR A 30 11.96 -3.65 13.04
N VAL A 31 12.08 -4.94 13.30
CA VAL A 31 12.00 -5.48 14.68
C VAL A 31 13.10 -4.88 15.56
N LEU A 32 14.34 -4.78 15.06
CA LEU A 32 15.43 -4.15 15.81
C LEU A 32 15.16 -2.68 16.14
N ILE A 33 14.62 -1.92 15.17
CA ILE A 33 14.24 -0.52 15.39
C ILE A 33 13.13 -0.41 16.44
N LEU A 34 12.12 -1.29 16.40
CA LEU A 34 11.04 -1.31 17.39
C LEU A 34 11.54 -1.63 18.80
N LEU A 35 12.45 -2.59 18.94
CA LEU A 35 13.04 -2.94 20.23
C LEU A 35 13.83 -1.76 20.83
N HIS A 36 14.46 -0.94 19.98
CA HIS A 36 15.19 0.24 20.44
C HIS A 36 14.28 1.44 20.75
N LEU A 37 13.27 1.67 19.91
CA LEU A 37 12.40 2.85 19.99
C LEU A 37 11.28 2.70 21.03
N GLY A 38 10.77 1.47 21.22
CA GLY A 38 9.59 1.18 22.03
C GLY A 38 8.28 1.42 21.25
N LEU A 39 7.22 0.76 21.69
CA LEU A 39 5.90 0.82 21.01
C LEU A 39 5.16 2.14 21.23
N GLU A 40 5.40 2.83 22.32
CA GLU A 40 4.69 4.07 22.68
C GLU A 40 5.29 5.34 22.06
N HIS A 41 6.46 5.21 21.43
CA HIS A 41 7.15 6.37 20.86
C HIS A 41 6.36 6.93 19.64
N PRO A 42 6.21 8.26 19.52
CA PRO A 42 5.40 8.88 18.46
C PRO A 42 5.88 8.61 17.04
N LEU A 43 7.16 8.26 16.84
CA LEU A 43 7.72 7.89 15.54
C LEU A 43 7.40 6.44 15.15
N THR A 44 7.00 5.58 16.08
CA THR A 44 6.74 4.16 15.81
C THR A 44 5.74 3.94 14.69
N LYS A 45 4.68 4.76 14.61
CA LYS A 45 3.70 4.71 13.52
C LYS A 45 4.32 4.96 12.13
N TYR A 46 5.27 5.90 12.02
CA TYR A 46 5.97 6.17 10.76
C TYR A 46 6.92 5.04 10.39
N VAL A 47 7.67 4.54 11.36
CA VAL A 47 8.58 3.40 11.18
C VAL A 47 7.82 2.16 10.75
N SER A 48 6.67 1.88 11.37
CA SER A 48 5.82 0.73 11.03
C SER A 48 5.27 0.83 9.59
N ILE A 49 4.74 1.99 9.21
CA ILE A 49 4.26 2.22 7.84
C ILE A 49 5.39 2.10 6.83
N THR A 50 6.57 2.66 7.12
CA THR A 50 7.74 2.56 6.24
C THR A 50 8.18 1.12 6.07
N ALA A 51 8.26 0.35 7.15
CA ALA A 51 8.64 -1.06 7.10
C ALA A 51 7.66 -1.90 6.27
N VAL A 52 6.36 -1.73 6.50
CA VAL A 52 5.33 -2.42 5.71
C VAL A 52 5.44 -2.04 4.24
N SER A 53 5.64 -0.74 3.92
CA SER A 53 5.79 -0.28 2.54
C SER A 53 7.04 -0.86 1.88
N LEU A 54 8.18 -0.94 2.57
CA LEU A 54 9.41 -1.51 2.03
C LEU A 54 9.30 -3.02 1.80
N ILE A 55 8.66 -3.77 2.71
CA ILE A 55 8.43 -5.20 2.55
C ILE A 55 7.53 -5.47 1.34
N ILE A 56 6.42 -4.71 1.21
CA ILE A 56 5.50 -4.83 0.08
C ILE A 56 6.18 -4.40 -1.22
N MET A 57 7.01 -3.35 -1.20
CA MET A 57 7.78 -2.90 -2.36
C MET A 57 8.75 -4.00 -2.83
N ALA A 58 9.48 -4.64 -1.93
CA ALA A 58 10.39 -5.74 -2.26
C ALA A 58 9.64 -6.93 -2.90
N ALA A 59 8.48 -7.28 -2.35
CA ALA A 59 7.61 -8.28 -2.94
C ALA A 59 7.06 -7.85 -4.32
N SER A 60 6.69 -6.57 -4.48
CA SER A 60 6.18 -6.01 -5.72
C SER A 60 7.22 -5.96 -6.84
N VAL A 61 8.50 -5.75 -6.52
CA VAL A 61 9.60 -5.87 -7.49
C VAL A 61 9.69 -7.28 -8.04
N SER A 62 9.50 -8.29 -7.19
CA SER A 62 9.63 -9.70 -7.58
C SER A 62 8.38 -10.25 -8.29
N LEU A 63 7.18 -9.78 -7.94
CA LEU A 63 5.89 -10.35 -8.34
C LEU A 63 4.98 -9.35 -9.08
N THR A 64 5.50 -8.28 -9.55
CA THR A 64 4.92 -7.09 -10.24
C THR A 64 3.39 -7.04 -10.31
N TYR A 65 2.77 -7.89 -11.11
CA TYR A 65 1.33 -7.86 -11.40
C TYR A 65 0.47 -8.29 -10.19
N HIS A 66 0.86 -9.34 -9.51
CA HIS A 66 0.09 -9.92 -8.40
C HIS A 66 0.01 -9.02 -7.17
N MET A 67 0.86 -7.99 -7.09
CA MET A 67 0.98 -7.12 -5.93
C MET A 67 0.29 -5.76 -6.09
N ILE A 68 -0.45 -5.52 -7.18
CA ILE A 68 -1.07 -4.20 -7.48
C ILE A 68 -1.97 -3.70 -6.35
N ILE A 69 -2.82 -4.58 -5.80
CA ILE A 69 -3.74 -4.21 -4.72
C ILE A 69 -3.00 -4.14 -3.38
N ILE A 70 -2.05 -5.05 -3.16
CA ILE A 70 -1.31 -5.14 -1.89
C ILE A 70 -0.43 -3.91 -1.66
N ILE A 71 0.08 -3.28 -2.73
CA ILE A 71 0.87 -2.05 -2.63
C ILE A 71 0.07 -0.86 -2.05
N MET A 72 -1.26 -0.95 -2.03
CA MET A 72 -2.15 0.04 -1.41
C MET A 72 -2.38 -0.18 0.08
N MET A 73 -2.00 -1.35 0.63
CA MET A 73 -2.22 -1.69 2.04
C MET A 73 -1.64 -0.67 3.04
N PRO A 74 -0.45 -0.08 2.83
CA PRO A 74 0.05 0.96 3.74
C PRO A 74 -0.91 2.14 3.91
N ILE A 75 -1.65 2.53 2.84
CA ILE A 75 -2.64 3.62 2.89
C ILE A 75 -3.81 3.24 3.80
N ILE A 76 -4.29 2.01 3.70
CA ILE A 76 -5.38 1.50 4.54
C ILE A 76 -4.94 1.46 6.01
N ILE A 77 -3.75 0.93 6.29
CA ILE A 77 -3.19 0.87 7.64
C ILE A 77 -2.99 2.28 8.21
N ALA A 78 -2.43 3.21 7.43
CA ALA A 78 -2.27 4.61 7.85
C ALA A 78 -3.61 5.27 8.17
N GLY A 79 -4.67 4.89 7.47
CA GLY A 79 -6.02 5.33 7.72
C GLY A 79 -6.50 5.03 9.15
N MET A 80 -6.12 3.89 9.72
CA MET A 80 -6.51 3.51 11.09
C MET A 80 -5.99 4.48 12.16
N TYR A 81 -4.87 5.16 11.91
CA TYR A 81 -4.30 6.15 12.83
C TYR A 81 -5.00 7.49 12.82
N THR A 82 -5.94 7.72 11.91
CA THR A 82 -6.70 8.99 11.76
C THR A 82 -5.85 10.27 11.69
N SER A 83 -4.56 10.17 11.39
CA SER A 83 -3.62 11.30 11.32
C SER A 83 -3.46 11.78 9.87
N LYS A 84 -3.79 13.06 9.62
CA LYS A 84 -3.65 13.66 8.29
C LYS A 84 -2.20 13.66 7.80
N GLN A 85 -1.25 13.94 8.69
CA GLN A 85 0.18 13.97 8.36
C GLN A 85 0.68 12.57 7.95
N LEU A 86 0.27 11.53 8.71
CA LEU A 86 0.63 10.16 8.39
C LEU A 86 0.02 9.70 7.06
N SER A 87 -1.21 10.12 6.76
CA SER A 87 -1.87 9.81 5.48
C SER A 87 -1.11 10.41 4.29
N ILE A 88 -0.68 11.67 4.38
CA ILE A 88 0.12 12.33 3.33
C ILE A 88 1.48 11.64 3.18
N TYR A 89 2.16 11.38 4.29
CA TYR A 89 3.44 10.66 4.31
C TYR A 89 3.33 9.30 3.63
N THR A 90 2.31 8.53 3.99
CA THR A 90 2.07 7.20 3.42
C THR A 90 1.74 7.27 1.93
N PHE A 91 0.97 8.25 1.49
CA PHE A 91 0.69 8.46 0.08
C PHE A 91 1.96 8.69 -0.73
N VAL A 92 2.82 9.61 -0.28
CA VAL A 92 4.13 9.88 -0.95
C VAL A 92 4.98 8.62 -0.99
N LEU A 93 5.06 7.89 0.12
CA LEU A 93 5.81 6.65 0.21
C LEU A 93 5.25 5.57 -0.73
N THR A 94 3.93 5.45 -0.84
CA THR A 94 3.28 4.51 -1.76
C THR A 94 3.55 4.88 -3.22
N VAL A 95 3.50 6.16 -3.59
CA VAL A 95 3.85 6.62 -4.94
C VAL A 95 5.31 6.27 -5.28
N LEU A 96 6.23 6.53 -4.38
CA LEU A 96 7.65 6.13 -4.56
C LEU A 96 7.78 4.62 -4.70
N SER A 97 7.07 3.84 -3.88
CA SER A 97 7.06 2.38 -3.98
C SER A 97 6.50 1.88 -5.31
N ILE A 98 5.46 2.53 -5.86
CA ILE A 98 4.91 2.21 -7.18
C ILE A 98 5.95 2.47 -8.28
N ILE A 99 6.61 3.63 -8.25
CA ILE A 99 7.64 3.98 -9.23
C ILE A 99 8.78 2.96 -9.18
N ILE A 100 9.37 2.77 -8.01
CA ILE A 100 10.51 1.87 -7.81
C ILE A 100 10.13 0.43 -8.20
N SER A 101 8.99 -0.08 -7.72
CA SER A 101 8.59 -1.46 -8.00
C SER A 101 8.27 -1.69 -9.48
N THR A 102 7.72 -0.70 -10.17
CA THR A 102 7.42 -0.82 -11.60
C THR A 102 8.70 -0.90 -12.43
N TYR A 103 9.64 0.04 -12.24
CA TYR A 103 10.88 0.04 -12.99
C TYR A 103 11.84 -1.08 -12.58
N ALA A 104 12.01 -1.30 -11.28
CA ALA A 104 12.86 -2.41 -10.81
C ALA A 104 12.26 -3.77 -11.14
N GLY A 105 10.93 -3.92 -11.08
CA GLY A 105 10.24 -5.13 -11.49
C GLY A 105 10.38 -5.45 -12.98
N TYR A 106 10.39 -4.41 -13.82
CA TYR A 106 10.63 -4.58 -15.27
C TYR A 106 12.03 -5.14 -15.58
N TYR A 107 13.07 -4.62 -14.90
CA TYR A 107 14.45 -5.01 -15.19
C TYR A 107 14.93 -6.23 -14.38
N TYR A 108 14.43 -6.46 -13.18
CA TYR A 108 14.96 -7.42 -12.22
C TYR A 108 13.93 -8.42 -11.67
N GLY A 109 12.64 -8.17 -11.92
CA GLY A 109 11.53 -8.98 -11.42
C GLY A 109 10.95 -9.93 -12.46
N VAL A 110 9.84 -10.55 -12.10
CA VAL A 110 8.98 -11.26 -13.05
C VAL A 110 8.14 -10.24 -13.80
N CYS A 111 8.62 -9.83 -14.95
CA CYS A 111 7.91 -8.86 -15.78
C CYS A 111 6.56 -9.42 -16.23
N ASP A 112 5.50 -8.63 -16.10
CA ASP A 112 4.20 -8.96 -16.66
C ASP A 112 4.29 -9.03 -18.19
N ALA A 113 3.63 -10.02 -18.80
CA ALA A 113 3.58 -10.18 -20.24
C ALA A 113 3.09 -8.90 -20.94
N ASN A 114 2.12 -8.20 -20.38
CA ASN A 114 1.66 -6.92 -20.90
C ASN A 114 2.74 -5.83 -20.89
N MET A 115 3.59 -5.78 -19.86
CA MET A 115 4.71 -4.84 -19.81
C MET A 115 5.72 -5.12 -20.92
N VAL A 116 6.02 -6.38 -21.18
CA VAL A 116 6.93 -6.79 -22.28
C VAL A 116 6.32 -6.44 -23.63
N LEU A 117 5.06 -6.80 -23.85
CA LEU A 117 4.36 -6.51 -25.10
C LEU A 117 4.29 -5.02 -25.41
N LEU A 118 4.00 -4.17 -24.43
CA LEU A 118 3.89 -2.73 -24.61
C LEU A 118 5.25 -2.02 -24.81
N THR A 119 6.36 -2.67 -24.46
CA THR A 119 7.70 -2.08 -24.55
C THR A 119 8.57 -2.68 -25.66
N THR A 120 8.05 -3.63 -26.43
CA THR A 120 8.78 -4.29 -27.52
C THR A 120 8.25 -3.89 -28.90
N THR A 121 9.13 -3.92 -29.90
CA THR A 121 8.78 -3.71 -31.32
C THR A 121 7.75 -4.71 -31.85
N SER A 122 7.62 -5.87 -31.21
CA SER A 122 6.61 -6.89 -31.58
C SER A 122 5.18 -6.33 -31.48
N MET A 123 4.93 -5.41 -30.55
CA MET A 123 3.62 -4.80 -30.37
C MET A 123 3.25 -3.86 -31.53
N ASN A 124 4.21 -3.06 -32.02
CA ASN A 124 3.99 -2.19 -33.17
C ASN A 124 3.63 -3.02 -34.41
N HIS A 125 4.29 -4.18 -34.61
CA HIS A 125 3.99 -5.09 -35.72
C HIS A 125 2.58 -5.70 -35.60
N LEU A 126 2.13 -6.06 -34.42
CA LEU A 126 0.76 -6.56 -34.18
C LEU A 126 -0.31 -5.47 -34.42
N VAL A 127 0.00 -4.22 -34.09
CA VAL A 127 -0.89 -3.06 -34.34
C VAL A 127 -0.97 -2.77 -35.84
N GLU A 128 0.15 -2.78 -36.57
CA GLU A 128 0.21 -2.57 -38.03
C GLU A 128 -0.58 -3.64 -38.79
N ASN A 129 -0.58 -4.88 -38.34
CA ASN A 129 -1.34 -5.97 -38.96
C ASN A 129 -2.83 -5.98 -38.56
N GLY A 130 -3.33 -4.99 -37.81
CA GLY A 130 -4.73 -4.88 -37.42
C GLY A 130 -5.20 -5.92 -36.40
N ILE A 131 -4.28 -6.62 -35.75
CA ILE A 131 -4.59 -7.67 -34.76
C ILE A 131 -5.06 -7.05 -33.45
N PHE A 132 -4.55 -5.86 -33.10
CA PHE A 132 -4.96 -5.10 -31.94
C PHE A 132 -5.34 -3.66 -32.30
N LEU A 133 -6.49 -3.18 -31.82
CA LEU A 133 -6.93 -1.78 -31.94
C LEU A 133 -6.28 -0.93 -30.81
N LEU A 134 -4.95 -0.84 -30.80
CA LEU A 134 -4.20 -0.02 -29.86
C LEU A 134 -3.58 1.16 -30.60
N ASN A 135 -3.60 2.33 -29.96
CA ASN A 135 -2.83 3.48 -30.44
C ASN A 135 -1.33 3.15 -30.41
N GLN A 136 -0.56 3.80 -31.30
CA GLN A 136 0.90 3.65 -31.30
C GLN A 136 1.46 3.90 -29.90
N VAL A 137 2.23 2.94 -29.41
CA VAL A 137 2.90 3.01 -28.13
C VAL A 137 4.30 3.60 -28.32
N ASN A 138 4.75 4.44 -27.40
CA ASN A 138 6.08 5.00 -27.45
C ASN A 138 7.13 3.87 -27.34
N GLU A 139 8.11 3.86 -28.22
CA GLU A 139 9.19 2.86 -28.24
C GLU A 139 10.11 2.96 -27.00
N ASN A 140 10.10 4.10 -26.28
CA ASN A 140 10.88 4.26 -25.07
C ASN A 140 10.21 3.54 -23.89
N PRO A 141 10.80 2.46 -23.35
CA PRO A 141 10.21 1.70 -22.23
C PRO A 141 9.95 2.58 -21.01
N GLY A 142 10.80 3.57 -20.75
CA GLY A 142 10.65 4.48 -19.61
C GLY A 142 9.34 5.28 -19.67
N VAL A 143 9.03 5.84 -20.84
CA VAL A 143 7.79 6.62 -21.04
C VAL A 143 6.56 5.72 -21.00
N THR A 144 6.64 4.56 -21.63
CA THR A 144 5.55 3.58 -21.66
C THR A 144 5.20 3.09 -20.25
N LEU A 145 6.19 2.71 -19.46
CA LEU A 145 5.97 2.30 -18.08
C LEU A 145 5.40 3.43 -17.23
N ALA A 146 5.85 4.67 -17.41
CA ALA A 146 5.32 5.82 -16.71
C ALA A 146 3.83 6.04 -16.99
N LEU A 147 3.45 6.06 -18.26
CA LEU A 147 2.09 6.40 -18.69
C LEU A 147 1.08 5.28 -18.45
N TYR A 148 1.46 4.03 -18.73
CA TYR A 148 0.52 2.90 -18.71
C TYR A 148 0.54 2.09 -17.42
N TYR A 149 1.55 2.24 -16.57
CA TYR A 149 1.66 1.49 -15.31
C TYR A 149 1.75 2.39 -14.08
N VAL A 150 2.69 3.35 -14.05
CA VAL A 150 2.86 4.22 -12.87
C VAL A 150 1.67 5.14 -12.71
N LEU A 151 1.28 5.86 -13.75
CA LEU A 151 0.20 6.84 -13.68
C LEU A 151 -1.15 6.22 -13.25
N PRO A 152 -1.65 5.12 -13.87
CA PRO A 152 -2.90 4.50 -13.42
C PRO A 152 -2.83 4.00 -11.96
N ARG A 153 -1.70 3.42 -11.54
CA ARG A 153 -1.51 2.96 -10.16
C ARG A 153 -1.49 4.12 -9.16
N CYS A 154 -0.91 5.26 -9.53
CA CYS A 154 -0.95 6.48 -8.71
C CYS A 154 -2.37 7.03 -8.58
N LEU A 155 -3.17 7.00 -9.65
CA LEU A 155 -4.60 7.37 -9.59
C LEU A 155 -5.39 6.42 -8.68
N MET A 156 -5.10 5.12 -8.73
CA MET A 156 -5.67 4.16 -7.78
C MET A 156 -5.27 4.51 -6.34
N ALA A 157 -4.00 4.82 -6.07
CA ALA A 157 -3.54 5.21 -4.74
C ALA A 157 -4.26 6.47 -4.24
N MET A 158 -4.49 7.48 -5.09
CA MET A 158 -5.29 8.66 -4.75
C MET A 158 -6.72 8.29 -4.37
N SER A 159 -7.36 7.38 -5.10
CA SER A 159 -8.70 6.88 -4.79
C SER A 159 -8.74 6.18 -3.43
N PHE A 160 -7.75 5.36 -3.10
CA PHE A 160 -7.63 4.72 -1.78
C PHE A 160 -7.45 5.73 -0.65
N VAL A 161 -6.64 6.79 -0.86
CA VAL A 161 -6.50 7.88 0.12
C VAL A 161 -7.83 8.61 0.32
N TYR A 162 -8.54 8.90 -0.77
CA TYR A 162 -9.84 9.55 -0.69
C TYR A 162 -10.86 8.73 0.12
N VAL A 163 -11.00 7.44 -0.19
CA VAL A 163 -11.88 6.52 0.55
C VAL A 163 -11.44 6.41 2.01
N SER A 164 -10.15 6.26 2.29
CA SER A 164 -9.60 6.20 3.64
C SER A 164 -9.94 7.46 4.44
N ASN A 165 -9.85 8.65 3.82
CA ASN A 165 -10.21 9.91 4.48
C ASN A 165 -11.71 10.00 4.79
N ILE A 166 -12.59 9.53 3.91
CA ILE A 166 -14.04 9.46 4.18
C ILE A 166 -14.33 8.54 5.37
N VAL A 167 -13.77 7.34 5.36
CA VAL A 167 -13.91 6.36 6.45
C VAL A 167 -13.45 6.97 7.77
N ASN A 168 -12.32 7.67 7.77
CA ASN A 168 -11.79 8.36 8.95
C ASN A 168 -12.73 9.44 9.48
N GLN A 169 -13.35 10.20 8.59
CA GLN A 169 -14.35 11.23 9.02
C GLN A 169 -15.56 10.56 9.66
N VAL A 170 -16.06 9.46 9.11
CA VAL A 170 -17.19 8.70 9.67
C VAL A 170 -16.83 8.14 11.05
N ILE A 171 -15.65 7.51 11.18
CA ILE A 171 -15.18 6.95 12.46
C ILE A 171 -15.06 8.04 13.51
N ARG A 172 -14.43 9.18 13.19
CA ARG A 172 -14.31 10.32 14.13
C ARG A 172 -15.67 10.86 14.56
N LYS A 173 -16.61 10.98 13.63
CA LYS A 173 -17.98 11.43 13.93
C LYS A 173 -18.70 10.44 14.86
N SER A 174 -18.56 9.15 14.59
CA SER A 174 -19.14 8.07 15.40
C SER A 174 -18.56 8.08 16.82
N LEU A 175 -17.23 8.15 16.96
CA LEU A 175 -16.56 8.23 18.25
C LEU A 175 -17.01 9.46 19.04
N LYS A 176 -17.07 10.64 18.41
CA LYS A 176 -17.54 11.87 19.06
C LYS A 176 -18.98 11.76 19.52
N ASN A 177 -19.84 11.11 18.76
CA ASN A 177 -21.23 10.88 19.14
C ASN A 177 -21.34 9.89 20.31
N ALA A 178 -20.53 8.80 20.29
CA ALA A 178 -20.47 7.83 21.38
C ALA A 178 -20.03 8.50 22.70
N MET A 179 -18.96 9.30 22.65
CA MET A 179 -18.48 10.07 23.83
C MET A 179 -19.54 11.03 24.37
N LYS A 180 -20.27 11.73 23.47
CA LYS A 180 -21.38 12.61 23.91
C LYS A 180 -22.54 11.83 24.53
N MET A 181 -22.85 10.64 24.00
CA MET A 181 -23.89 9.79 24.59
C MET A 181 -23.46 9.25 25.96
N GLU A 182 -22.19 8.89 26.12
CA GLU A 182 -21.63 8.45 27.41
C GLU A 182 -21.66 9.57 28.42
N GLU A 183 -21.29 10.80 28.02
CA GLU A 183 -21.35 11.98 28.88
C GLU A 183 -22.80 12.28 29.33
N LYS A 184 -23.77 12.25 28.40
CA LYS A 184 -25.19 12.42 28.72
C LYS A 184 -25.72 11.32 29.64
N ALA A 185 -25.33 10.05 29.41
CA ALA A 185 -25.72 8.94 30.26
C ALA A 185 -25.08 9.01 31.67
N ALA A 186 -23.94 9.71 31.79
CA ALA A 186 -23.24 9.87 33.06
C ALA A 186 -23.74 11.06 33.91
N THR A 187 -24.49 11.99 33.30
CA THR A 187 -25.03 13.18 33.99
C THR A 187 -26.55 13.09 34.12
N ASP A 188 -27.06 13.54 35.23
CA ASP A 188 -28.51 13.71 35.45
C ASP A 188 -29.00 14.96 34.70
N GLU A 189 -30.00 14.80 33.84
CA GLU A 189 -30.49 15.89 32.96
C GLU A 189 -31.09 17.08 33.74
N MET A 190 -31.60 16.84 34.97
CA MET A 190 -32.24 17.91 35.76
C MET A 190 -31.25 18.69 36.59
N THR A 191 -30.22 18.05 37.13
CA THR A 191 -29.28 18.66 38.08
C THR A 191 -27.92 18.98 37.47
N GLY A 192 -27.58 18.39 36.31
CA GLY A 192 -26.27 18.52 35.68
C GLY A 192 -25.13 17.83 36.44
N LEU A 193 -25.45 17.12 37.54
CA LEU A 193 -24.48 16.38 38.34
C LEU A 193 -24.28 14.96 37.83
N TYR A 194 -23.14 14.35 38.18
CA TYR A 194 -22.89 12.92 37.84
C TYR A 194 -23.97 12.03 38.48
N ASN A 195 -24.51 11.12 37.70
CA ASN A 195 -25.50 10.19 38.23
C ASN A 195 -24.83 9.14 39.16
N LYS A 196 -25.64 8.47 39.98
CA LYS A 196 -25.19 7.51 40.99
C LYS A 196 -24.30 6.38 40.40
N ASN A 197 -24.55 5.96 39.15
CA ASN A 197 -23.80 4.86 38.52
C ASN A 197 -22.36 5.25 38.21
N LYS A 198 -22.05 6.51 37.93
CA LYS A 198 -20.68 6.98 37.70
C LYS A 198 -19.90 7.29 38.97
N LEU A 199 -20.61 7.49 40.09
CA LEU A 199 -19.99 7.69 41.41
C LEU A 199 -19.57 6.34 42.05
N LEU A 200 -20.07 5.21 41.55
CA LEU A 200 -19.80 3.88 42.07
C LEU A 200 -18.86 3.05 41.20
N ALA A 201 -18.40 3.55 40.00
CA ALA A 201 -17.46 2.95 39.10
C ALA A 201 -16.06 3.52 39.23
#